data_8c8ee411a7251647351d9d104bbf0b2f
#
_entry.id   8c8ee411a7251647351d9d104bbf0b2f
#
_cell.length_a   1.000
_cell.length_b   1.000
_cell.length_c   1.000
_cell.angle_alpha   90.00
_cell.angle_beta   90.00
_cell.angle_gamma   90.00
#
_symmetry.space_group_name_H-M   'P 1'
#
loop_
_entity.id
_entity.type
_entity.pdbx_description
1 polymer ?
#
loop_
_entity_poly.entity_id
_entity_poly.type
_entity_poly.pdbx_seq_one_letter_code
_entity_poly.pdbx_strand_id
1 'polypeptide(L)'
;MASIDTSVNRPNVPADGTTVTAEIDVAPGEQTQDVRRHIALCIDTSGSMEGDNIKRARDGAAWVFGLLADDDYVSIVAFDTKAEVILPATRWSDLERQTAMDHVEELTAGGGTDMYNGLKAAKETLSSSATGSNTVNRLLLLSDGKDNERTPSEFEELAEEIDDAGVRIQSAGIGTDYNEDTIRTLGTIGRGTWTHLDAPGDIEDFFGEAVEQAGSVVAPDAHLDLDVAPGVEVSEVYRALPQAQEVTPEWEANATRIKLPDLIERESQRVVLKIHAPPREAGTEEVLADVMLSARGDSASEQIAVTYTDDQSELAEHNESVDIDHKQTVIRTELGKGNVEAAETKVEQMTVVHGEDADAVAEAERQTQIVKEGGRAEQSQATQIVDNDGLQ
;
A
#
# COMPACT_ATOMS: atom_id res chain seq x y z
N MET A 1 -7.28 17.65 -11.19
CA MET A 1 -5.80 17.58 -11.02
C MET A 1 -5.52 17.13 -9.61
N ALA A 2 -4.57 16.22 -9.43
CA ALA A 2 -4.07 15.90 -8.11
C ALA A 2 -3.33 17.11 -7.51
N SER A 3 -3.35 17.24 -6.19
CA SER A 3 -2.66 18.31 -5.46
C SER A 3 -1.87 17.73 -4.29
N ILE A 4 -0.88 18.50 -3.83
CA ILE A 4 -0.13 18.22 -2.62
C ILE A 4 -0.22 19.40 -1.67
N ASP A 5 -0.09 19.11 -0.39
CA ASP A 5 0.09 20.07 0.68
C ASP A 5 1.18 19.55 1.63
N THR A 6 1.93 20.46 2.26
CA THR A 6 3.01 20.10 3.17
C THR A 6 2.84 20.78 4.51
N SER A 7 3.11 20.06 5.57
CA SER A 7 3.11 20.62 6.91
C SER A 7 4.32 20.11 7.73
N VAL A 8 4.71 20.87 8.74
CA VAL A 8 5.78 20.50 9.67
C VAL A 8 5.30 20.62 11.11
N ASN A 9 5.83 19.76 11.97
CA ASN A 9 5.53 19.83 13.41
C ASN A 9 6.07 21.09 14.06
N ARG A 10 7.19 21.63 13.57
CA ARG A 10 7.86 22.84 14.08
C ARG A 10 8.21 23.78 12.93
N PRO A 11 7.40 24.81 12.68
CA PRO A 11 7.73 25.82 11.67
C PRO A 11 8.95 26.67 12.06
N ASN A 12 9.18 26.82 13.38
CA ASN A 12 10.31 27.54 13.93
C ASN A 12 11.28 26.57 14.61
N VAL A 13 12.56 26.66 14.26
CA VAL A 13 13.62 25.76 14.72
C VAL A 13 14.80 26.53 15.34
N PRO A 14 15.54 25.95 16.32
CA PRO A 14 16.68 26.62 16.92
C PRO A 14 17.85 26.78 15.93
N ALA A 15 18.67 27.82 16.12
CA ALA A 15 19.82 28.14 15.26
C ALA A 15 20.86 27.00 15.19
N ASP A 16 20.98 26.17 16.22
CA ASP A 16 21.87 25.02 16.28
C ASP A 16 21.33 23.77 15.55
N GLY A 17 20.15 23.89 14.92
CA GLY A 17 19.51 22.84 14.16
C GLY A 17 18.71 21.86 15.04
N THR A 18 17.83 21.09 14.39
CA THR A 18 17.01 20.06 15.06
C THR A 18 16.41 19.12 14.04
N THR A 19 15.81 18.03 14.50
CA THR A 19 14.99 17.17 13.66
C THR A 19 13.54 17.63 13.71
N VAL A 20 12.93 17.79 12.55
CA VAL A 20 11.50 18.09 12.36
C VAL A 20 10.79 16.91 11.75
N THR A 21 9.52 16.77 12.06
CA THR A 21 8.61 15.85 11.37
C THR A 21 7.88 16.65 10.29
N ALA A 22 7.86 16.14 9.08
CA ALA A 22 7.11 16.72 7.97
C ALA A 22 6.07 15.74 7.47
N GLU A 23 4.98 16.27 6.96
CA GLU A 23 3.86 15.55 6.36
C GLU A 23 3.62 16.08 4.97
N ILE A 24 3.38 15.18 4.04
CA ILE A 24 3.01 15.47 2.65
C ILE A 24 1.67 14.79 2.40
N ASP A 25 0.63 15.60 2.27
CA ASP A 25 -0.70 15.16 1.89
C ASP A 25 -0.86 15.20 0.37
N VAL A 26 -1.36 14.11 -0.20
CA VAL A 26 -1.65 13.99 -1.63
C VAL A 26 -3.14 13.78 -1.78
N ALA A 27 -3.83 14.76 -2.35
CA ALA A 27 -5.23 14.64 -2.70
C ALA A 27 -5.36 14.25 -4.19
N PRO A 28 -6.10 13.16 -4.51
CA PRO A 28 -6.38 12.79 -5.87
C PRO A 28 -7.26 13.84 -6.55
N GLY A 29 -7.11 13.97 -7.87
CA GLY A 29 -8.05 14.75 -8.67
C GLY A 29 -9.36 13.98 -8.88
N GLU A 30 -10.28 14.61 -9.64
CA GLU A 30 -11.48 13.92 -10.10
C GLU A 30 -11.14 12.98 -11.27
N GLN A 31 -11.81 11.84 -11.36
CA GLN A 31 -11.71 10.96 -12.50
C GLN A 31 -12.36 11.61 -13.72
N THR A 32 -11.55 11.89 -14.75
CA THR A 32 -12.00 12.58 -15.97
C THR A 32 -12.22 11.63 -17.14
N GLN A 33 -11.77 10.40 -17.03
CA GLN A 33 -11.88 9.38 -18.08
C GLN A 33 -12.05 7.99 -17.44
N ASP A 34 -12.89 7.17 -18.03
CA ASP A 34 -12.99 5.75 -17.65
C ASP A 34 -11.63 5.06 -17.87
N VAL A 35 -11.19 4.32 -16.88
CA VAL A 35 -9.99 3.49 -16.98
C VAL A 35 -10.40 2.09 -17.44
N ARG A 36 -9.59 1.50 -18.30
CA ARG A 36 -9.69 0.08 -18.64
C ARG A 36 -8.97 -0.71 -17.57
N ARG A 37 -9.60 -1.75 -17.05
CA ARG A 37 -8.99 -2.63 -16.06
C ARG A 37 -8.46 -3.88 -16.74
N HIS A 38 -7.30 -4.33 -16.32
CA HIS A 38 -6.84 -5.68 -16.60
C HIS A 38 -6.62 -6.39 -15.27
N ILE A 39 -7.46 -7.35 -14.98
CA ILE A 39 -7.50 -8.11 -13.74
C ILE A 39 -6.94 -9.52 -14.00
N ALA A 40 -5.82 -9.85 -13.36
CA ALA A 40 -5.27 -11.20 -13.33
C ALA A 40 -5.58 -11.85 -11.97
N LEU A 41 -6.39 -12.88 -11.97
CA LEU A 41 -6.65 -13.71 -10.81
C LEU A 41 -5.55 -14.77 -10.71
N CYS A 42 -4.72 -14.71 -9.66
CA CYS A 42 -3.67 -15.68 -9.38
C CYS A 42 -4.09 -16.50 -8.14
N ILE A 43 -4.58 -17.70 -8.38
CA ILE A 43 -5.31 -18.50 -7.39
C ILE A 43 -4.50 -19.74 -7.04
N ASP A 44 -4.23 -19.90 -5.75
CA ASP A 44 -3.70 -21.14 -5.20
C ASP A 44 -4.73 -22.27 -5.37
N THR A 45 -4.27 -23.37 -5.93
CA THR A 45 -5.03 -24.60 -6.08
C THR A 45 -4.32 -25.78 -5.43
N SER A 46 -3.42 -25.50 -4.46
CA SER A 46 -2.73 -26.55 -3.68
C SER A 46 -3.70 -27.42 -2.88
N GLY A 47 -3.18 -28.51 -2.34
CA GLY A 47 -4.00 -29.48 -1.59
C GLY A 47 -4.71 -28.90 -0.36
N SER A 48 -4.17 -27.85 0.27
CA SER A 48 -4.80 -27.15 1.41
C SER A 48 -6.07 -26.39 1.01
N MET A 49 -6.18 -25.98 -0.24
CA MET A 49 -7.38 -25.33 -0.78
C MET A 49 -8.59 -26.26 -0.92
N GLU A 50 -8.46 -27.56 -0.67
CA GLU A 50 -9.55 -28.51 -0.81
C GLU A 50 -10.75 -28.15 0.09
N GLY A 51 -11.97 -28.30 -0.44
CA GLY A 51 -13.21 -28.06 0.29
C GLY A 51 -13.80 -26.67 0.05
N ASP A 52 -14.02 -25.90 1.13
CA ASP A 52 -14.70 -24.61 1.03
C ASP A 52 -13.78 -23.52 0.43
N ASN A 53 -12.45 -23.56 0.63
CA ASN A 53 -11.53 -22.56 0.08
C ASN A 53 -11.60 -22.50 -1.44
N ILE A 54 -11.40 -23.63 -2.13
CA ILE A 54 -11.42 -23.66 -3.60
C ILE A 54 -12.82 -23.35 -4.16
N LYS A 55 -13.88 -23.74 -3.45
CA LYS A 55 -15.23 -23.42 -3.84
C LYS A 55 -15.48 -21.92 -3.81
N ARG A 56 -15.07 -21.25 -2.71
CA ARG A 56 -15.21 -19.81 -2.57
C ARG A 56 -14.28 -19.03 -3.48
N ALA A 57 -13.09 -19.55 -3.78
CA ALA A 57 -12.22 -18.97 -4.80
C ALA A 57 -12.90 -18.96 -6.19
N ARG A 58 -13.63 -20.03 -6.53
CA ARG A 58 -14.46 -20.07 -7.76
C ARG A 58 -15.62 -19.07 -7.70
N ASP A 59 -16.35 -19.03 -6.57
CA ASP A 59 -17.46 -18.10 -6.38
C ASP A 59 -16.97 -16.65 -6.51
N GLY A 60 -15.82 -16.31 -5.89
CA GLY A 60 -15.19 -14.99 -5.98
C GLY A 60 -14.70 -14.66 -7.40
N ALA A 61 -14.08 -15.59 -8.10
CA ALA A 61 -13.69 -15.39 -9.50
C ALA A 61 -14.92 -15.15 -10.39
N ALA A 62 -16.00 -15.89 -10.17
CA ALA A 62 -17.27 -15.70 -10.88
C ALA A 62 -17.91 -14.34 -10.54
N TRP A 63 -17.77 -13.86 -9.30
CA TRP A 63 -18.22 -12.54 -8.87
C TRP A 63 -17.51 -11.43 -9.63
N VAL A 64 -16.18 -11.51 -9.80
CA VAL A 64 -15.39 -10.57 -10.60
C VAL A 64 -15.99 -10.36 -11.99
N PHE A 65 -16.45 -11.41 -12.66
CA PHE A 65 -17.06 -11.34 -13.99
C PHE A 65 -18.32 -10.45 -14.03
N GLY A 66 -19.01 -10.30 -12.90
CA GLY A 66 -20.16 -9.42 -12.76
C GLY A 66 -19.81 -7.94 -12.68
N LEU A 67 -18.56 -7.62 -12.37
CA LEU A 67 -18.04 -6.27 -12.15
C LEU A 67 -17.27 -5.71 -13.35
N LEU A 68 -16.96 -6.57 -14.36
CA LEU A 68 -16.19 -6.17 -15.53
C LEU A 68 -17.05 -5.39 -16.54
N ALA A 69 -16.48 -4.35 -17.10
CA ALA A 69 -17.02 -3.64 -18.25
C ALA A 69 -16.55 -4.29 -19.56
N ASP A 70 -17.24 -4.00 -20.66
CA ASP A 70 -16.97 -4.58 -21.98
C ASP A 70 -15.52 -4.45 -22.45
N ASP A 71 -14.86 -3.34 -22.07
CA ASP A 71 -13.49 -3.03 -22.47
C ASP A 71 -12.42 -3.57 -21.52
N ASP A 72 -12.82 -4.14 -20.38
CA ASP A 72 -11.89 -4.72 -19.43
C ASP A 72 -11.30 -6.03 -19.94
N TYR A 73 -10.16 -6.38 -19.39
CA TYR A 73 -9.50 -7.67 -19.62
C TYR A 73 -9.46 -8.47 -18.34
N VAL A 74 -9.59 -9.79 -18.48
CA VAL A 74 -9.46 -10.74 -17.38
C VAL A 74 -8.56 -11.89 -17.78
N SER A 75 -7.78 -12.39 -16.83
CA SER A 75 -7.02 -13.62 -16.95
C SER A 75 -7.11 -14.42 -15.65
N ILE A 76 -6.95 -15.73 -15.72
CA ILE A 76 -6.93 -16.62 -14.56
C ILE A 76 -5.67 -17.48 -14.65
N VAL A 77 -4.88 -17.45 -13.61
CA VAL A 77 -3.73 -18.33 -13.40
C VAL A 77 -3.99 -19.15 -12.15
N ALA A 78 -3.90 -20.44 -12.26
CA ALA A 78 -3.91 -21.37 -11.15
C ALA A 78 -2.48 -21.84 -10.85
N PHE A 79 -2.15 -22.04 -9.59
CA PHE A 79 -0.88 -22.64 -9.22
C PHE A 79 -1.04 -23.67 -8.11
N ASP A 80 -0.40 -24.80 -8.32
CA ASP A 80 -0.19 -25.87 -7.34
C ASP A 80 1.31 -26.22 -7.30
N THR A 81 1.71 -27.40 -7.68
CA THR A 81 3.12 -27.80 -7.92
C THR A 81 3.71 -27.12 -9.17
N LYS A 82 2.87 -26.51 -9.99
CA LYS A 82 3.20 -25.76 -11.22
C LYS A 82 2.17 -24.65 -11.42
N ALA A 83 2.54 -23.64 -12.21
CA ALA A 83 1.60 -22.62 -12.65
C ALA A 83 0.98 -22.99 -14.00
N GLU A 84 -0.32 -22.70 -14.15
CA GLU A 84 -1.08 -22.92 -15.37
C GLU A 84 -1.99 -21.72 -15.67
N VAL A 85 -1.97 -21.23 -16.92
CA VAL A 85 -2.88 -20.18 -17.37
C VAL A 85 -4.19 -20.86 -17.78
N ILE A 86 -5.20 -20.77 -16.91
CA ILE A 86 -6.53 -21.35 -17.11
C ILE A 86 -7.34 -20.50 -18.10
N LEU A 87 -7.29 -19.17 -17.94
CA LEU A 87 -7.88 -18.22 -18.87
C LEU A 87 -6.80 -17.22 -19.28
N PRO A 88 -6.34 -17.20 -20.55
CA PRO A 88 -5.43 -16.19 -21.03
C PRO A 88 -6.08 -14.82 -21.03
N ALA A 89 -5.27 -13.75 -21.02
CA ALA A 89 -5.75 -12.38 -21.06
C ALA A 89 -6.76 -12.17 -22.20
N THR A 90 -8.01 -12.01 -21.86
CA THR A 90 -9.13 -11.93 -22.80
C THR A 90 -9.97 -10.70 -22.49
N ARG A 91 -10.32 -9.92 -23.52
CA ARG A 91 -11.25 -8.80 -23.38
C ARG A 91 -12.63 -9.34 -23.02
N TRP A 92 -13.27 -8.71 -22.04
CA TRP A 92 -14.53 -9.21 -21.50
C TRP A 92 -15.64 -9.32 -22.55
N SER A 93 -15.77 -8.33 -23.44
CA SER A 93 -16.73 -8.37 -24.54
C SER A 93 -16.49 -9.49 -25.57
N ASP A 94 -15.27 -10.04 -25.63
CA ASP A 94 -14.90 -11.08 -26.59
C ASP A 94 -15.03 -12.50 -26.00
N LEU A 95 -15.37 -12.58 -24.72
CA LEU A 95 -15.50 -13.82 -23.96
C LEU A 95 -16.98 -14.12 -23.66
N GLU A 96 -17.46 -15.28 -24.08
CA GLU A 96 -18.78 -15.73 -23.67
C GLU A 96 -18.80 -16.05 -22.18
N ARG A 97 -19.80 -15.51 -21.44
CA ARG A 97 -19.89 -15.70 -19.99
C ARG A 97 -19.86 -17.18 -19.57
N GLN A 98 -20.51 -18.07 -20.35
CA GLN A 98 -20.48 -19.50 -20.04
C GLN A 98 -19.08 -20.09 -20.16
N THR A 99 -18.31 -19.69 -21.17
CA THR A 99 -16.92 -20.11 -21.33
C THR A 99 -16.04 -19.63 -20.15
N ALA A 100 -16.26 -18.40 -19.68
CA ALA A 100 -15.56 -17.89 -18.48
C ALA A 100 -15.89 -18.73 -17.23
N MET A 101 -17.16 -19.10 -17.06
CA MET A 101 -17.59 -19.95 -15.95
C MET A 101 -17.02 -21.37 -16.05
N ASP A 102 -16.95 -21.94 -17.25
CA ASP A 102 -16.36 -23.27 -17.47
C ASP A 102 -14.89 -23.27 -17.03
N HIS A 103 -14.11 -22.20 -17.34
CA HIS A 103 -12.73 -22.05 -16.86
C HIS A 103 -12.61 -21.96 -15.33
N VAL A 104 -13.54 -21.27 -14.68
CA VAL A 104 -13.56 -21.20 -13.20
C VAL A 104 -13.85 -22.59 -12.60
N GLU A 105 -14.70 -23.39 -13.21
CA GLU A 105 -15.01 -24.75 -12.78
C GLU A 105 -13.82 -25.72 -12.91
N GLU A 106 -12.85 -25.42 -13.78
CA GLU A 106 -11.62 -26.20 -13.95
C GLU A 106 -10.65 -26.05 -12.75
N LEU A 107 -10.77 -24.99 -11.93
CA LEU A 107 -9.95 -24.82 -10.75
C LEU A 107 -10.20 -25.97 -9.76
N THR A 108 -9.25 -26.87 -9.60
CA THR A 108 -9.36 -28.03 -8.70
C THR A 108 -8.19 -28.07 -7.74
N ALA A 109 -8.48 -28.28 -6.46
CA ALA A 109 -7.43 -28.36 -5.43
C ALA A 109 -6.63 -29.66 -5.54
N GLY A 110 -5.31 -29.56 -5.35
CA GLY A 110 -4.35 -30.68 -5.31
C GLY A 110 -2.92 -30.22 -5.44
N GLY A 111 -1.96 -31.08 -5.16
CA GLY A 111 -0.53 -30.78 -5.33
C GLY A 111 0.10 -29.94 -4.23
N GLY A 112 1.23 -29.31 -4.57
CA GLY A 112 2.02 -28.42 -3.71
C GLY A 112 1.65 -26.95 -3.91
N THR A 113 2.60 -26.02 -3.61
CA THR A 113 2.37 -24.56 -3.69
C THR A 113 3.58 -23.90 -4.34
N ASP A 114 3.52 -23.63 -5.64
CA ASP A 114 4.53 -22.90 -6.41
C ASP A 114 4.01 -21.49 -6.73
N MET A 115 3.88 -20.67 -5.69
CA MET A 115 3.38 -19.30 -5.77
C MET A 115 4.24 -18.42 -6.66
N TYR A 116 5.55 -18.59 -6.60
CA TYR A 116 6.52 -17.80 -7.38
C TYR A 116 6.25 -17.89 -8.88
N ASN A 117 6.10 -19.11 -9.42
CA ASN A 117 5.78 -19.30 -10.82
C ASN A 117 4.33 -18.88 -11.15
N GLY A 118 3.39 -18.99 -10.20
CA GLY A 118 2.05 -18.43 -10.32
C GLY A 118 2.05 -16.93 -10.58
N LEU A 119 2.79 -16.18 -9.76
CA LEU A 119 2.97 -14.72 -9.90
C LEU A 119 3.65 -14.35 -11.24
N LYS A 120 4.68 -15.09 -11.65
CA LYS A 120 5.34 -14.87 -12.95
C LYS A 120 4.39 -15.07 -14.11
N ALA A 121 3.62 -16.15 -14.11
CA ALA A 121 2.65 -16.41 -15.16
C ALA A 121 1.55 -15.32 -15.18
N ALA A 122 1.08 -14.86 -14.03
CA ALA A 122 0.11 -13.77 -13.95
C ALA A 122 0.69 -12.44 -14.49
N LYS A 123 1.94 -12.08 -14.14
CA LYS A 123 2.66 -10.93 -14.72
C LYS A 123 2.72 -11.03 -16.24
N GLU A 124 3.02 -12.21 -16.79
CA GLU A 124 3.10 -12.43 -18.24
C GLU A 124 1.73 -12.23 -18.91
N THR A 125 0.62 -12.67 -18.32
CA THR A 125 -0.71 -12.41 -18.87
C THR A 125 -1.04 -10.93 -18.92
N LEU A 126 -0.70 -10.16 -17.88
CA LEU A 126 -0.88 -8.71 -17.80
C LEU A 126 -0.03 -7.97 -18.82
N SER A 127 1.19 -8.43 -19.07
CA SER A 127 2.12 -7.81 -20.03
C SER A 127 1.75 -8.10 -21.49
N SER A 128 1.10 -9.21 -21.77
CA SER A 128 0.80 -9.66 -23.13
C SER A 128 -0.39 -8.94 -23.78
N SER A 129 -1.29 -8.43 -22.97
CA SER A 129 -2.48 -7.70 -23.43
C SER A 129 -2.19 -6.21 -23.49
N ALA A 130 -1.39 -5.80 -24.37
CA ALA A 130 -0.96 -4.43 -24.46
C ALA A 130 -2.15 -3.43 -24.59
N THR A 131 -2.27 -2.75 -23.75
CA THR A 131 -2.61 -1.68 -23.33
C THR A 131 -2.40 -0.28 -23.88
N GLY A 132 -3.20 0.59 -23.52
CA GLY A 132 -3.07 2.02 -23.75
C GLY A 132 -2.63 2.68 -22.43
N SER A 133 -2.25 3.93 -22.51
CA SER A 133 -1.92 4.77 -21.36
C SER A 133 -3.05 4.91 -20.32
N ASN A 134 -4.20 4.30 -20.55
CA ASN A 134 -5.40 4.34 -19.72
C ASN A 134 -5.78 2.96 -19.14
N THR A 135 -4.82 2.05 -19.01
CA THR A 135 -5.07 0.71 -18.47
C THR A 135 -4.50 0.62 -17.06
N VAL A 136 -5.29 0.08 -16.15
CA VAL A 136 -4.92 -0.22 -14.77
C VAL A 136 -4.77 -1.72 -14.65
N ASN A 137 -3.57 -2.19 -14.30
CA ASN A 137 -3.26 -3.59 -14.16
C ASN A 137 -3.31 -4.00 -12.69
N ARG A 138 -4.07 -5.06 -12.39
CA ARG A 138 -4.19 -5.65 -11.05
C ARG A 138 -3.87 -7.13 -11.08
N LEU A 139 -2.98 -7.55 -10.20
CA LEU A 139 -2.72 -8.94 -9.89
C LEU A 139 -3.34 -9.23 -8.52
N LEU A 140 -4.37 -10.06 -8.50
CA LEU A 140 -5.07 -10.46 -7.28
C LEU A 140 -4.59 -11.85 -6.89
N LEU A 141 -3.76 -11.93 -5.85
CA LEU A 141 -3.22 -13.18 -5.33
C LEU A 141 -4.08 -13.68 -4.16
N LEU A 142 -4.50 -14.93 -4.25
CA LEU A 142 -5.14 -15.66 -3.16
C LEU A 142 -4.39 -16.95 -2.87
N SER A 143 -3.95 -17.15 -1.62
CA SER A 143 -3.27 -18.38 -1.20
C SER A 143 -3.57 -18.72 0.27
N ASP A 144 -3.68 -20.01 0.56
CA ASP A 144 -3.73 -20.56 1.92
C ASP A 144 -2.47 -21.37 2.28
N GLY A 145 -1.48 -21.39 1.38
CA GLY A 145 -0.30 -22.25 1.50
C GLY A 145 1.01 -21.47 1.64
N LYS A 146 2.08 -22.24 1.81
CA LYS A 146 3.45 -21.75 1.89
C LYS A 146 4.24 -22.24 0.70
N ASP A 147 4.78 -21.32 -0.08
CA ASP A 147 5.87 -21.65 -0.98
C ASP A 147 7.15 -21.87 -0.14
N ASN A 148 7.63 -23.11 -0.10
CA ASN A 148 8.82 -23.48 0.67
C ASN A 148 10.07 -23.63 -0.21
N GLU A 149 9.95 -23.38 -1.52
CA GLU A 149 11.04 -23.55 -2.47
C GLU A 149 11.81 -22.25 -2.70
N ARG A 150 11.19 -21.11 -2.38
CA ARG A 150 11.74 -19.77 -2.62
C ARG A 150 12.05 -19.03 -1.34
N THR A 151 13.06 -18.18 -1.42
CA THR A 151 13.48 -17.30 -0.32
C THR A 151 12.65 -16.03 -0.30
N PRO A 152 12.55 -15.32 0.84
CA PRO A 152 11.90 -14.01 0.91
C PRO A 152 12.47 -13.01 -0.10
N SER A 153 13.80 -12.93 -0.27
CA SER A 153 14.43 -12.03 -1.26
C SER A 153 14.00 -12.30 -2.71
N GLU A 154 13.76 -13.56 -3.08
CA GLU A 154 13.26 -13.86 -4.43
C GLU A 154 11.85 -13.34 -4.65
N PHE A 155 11.01 -13.32 -3.60
CA PHE A 155 9.69 -12.71 -3.64
C PHE A 155 9.75 -11.18 -3.65
N GLU A 156 10.69 -10.56 -2.93
CA GLU A 156 10.94 -9.13 -2.97
C GLU A 156 11.32 -8.68 -4.38
N GLU A 157 12.34 -9.33 -4.99
CA GLU A 157 12.78 -9.05 -6.36
C GLU A 157 11.63 -9.22 -7.38
N LEU A 158 10.83 -10.29 -7.24
CA LEU A 158 9.70 -10.52 -8.14
C LEU A 158 8.60 -9.46 -7.96
N ALA A 159 8.32 -9.03 -6.73
CA ALA A 159 7.35 -7.97 -6.46
C ALA A 159 7.80 -6.63 -7.07
N GLU A 160 9.09 -6.29 -6.96
CA GLU A 160 9.69 -5.12 -7.62
C GLU A 160 9.57 -5.21 -9.14
N GLU A 161 9.88 -6.37 -9.74
CA GLU A 161 9.72 -6.58 -11.17
C GLU A 161 8.26 -6.45 -11.65
N ILE A 162 7.28 -6.85 -10.83
CA ILE A 162 5.85 -6.73 -11.13
C ILE A 162 5.43 -5.26 -11.03
N ASP A 163 5.89 -4.57 -9.99
CA ASP A 163 5.64 -3.14 -9.79
C ASP A 163 6.23 -2.27 -10.92
N ASP A 164 7.46 -2.54 -11.32
CA ASP A 164 8.14 -1.87 -12.43
C ASP A 164 7.45 -2.10 -13.79
N ALA A 165 6.72 -3.21 -13.92
CA ALA A 165 5.85 -3.46 -15.07
C ALA A 165 4.52 -2.70 -15.02
N GLY A 166 4.29 -1.85 -14.01
CA GLY A 166 3.05 -1.09 -13.82
C GLY A 166 1.88 -1.94 -13.33
N VAL A 167 2.15 -3.03 -12.62
CA VAL A 167 1.14 -3.93 -12.07
C VAL A 167 1.09 -3.77 -10.55
N ARG A 168 -0.11 -3.57 -9.99
CA ARG A 168 -0.30 -3.54 -8.53
C ARG A 168 -0.72 -4.91 -8.04
N ILE A 169 -0.09 -5.37 -6.95
CA ILE A 169 -0.38 -6.65 -6.34
C ILE A 169 -1.32 -6.42 -5.15
N GLN A 170 -2.51 -7.02 -5.21
CA GLN A 170 -3.35 -7.18 -4.03
C GLN A 170 -3.28 -8.64 -3.60
N SER A 171 -2.81 -8.89 -2.40
CA SER A 171 -2.50 -10.22 -1.90
C SER A 171 -3.36 -10.56 -0.70
N ALA A 172 -3.93 -11.76 -0.69
CA ALA A 172 -4.71 -12.27 0.41
C ALA A 172 -4.24 -13.65 0.86
N GLY A 173 -4.06 -13.80 2.17
CA GLY A 173 -3.84 -15.08 2.81
C GLY A 173 -5.09 -15.57 3.51
N ILE A 174 -5.50 -16.82 3.27
CA ILE A 174 -6.67 -17.40 3.92
C ILE A 174 -6.27 -18.46 4.96
N GLY A 175 -6.96 -18.46 6.11
CA GLY A 175 -6.69 -19.39 7.19
C GLY A 175 -5.37 -19.12 7.92
N THR A 176 -4.75 -20.14 8.52
CA THR A 176 -3.60 -19.96 9.44
C THR A 176 -2.27 -20.48 8.90
N ASP A 177 -2.26 -21.15 7.75
CA ASP A 177 -1.08 -21.91 7.31
C ASP A 177 -0.25 -21.22 6.24
N TYR A 178 -0.70 -20.10 5.64
CA TYR A 178 0.06 -19.35 4.65
C TYR A 178 1.27 -18.59 5.26
N ASN A 179 2.20 -18.14 4.40
CA ASN A 179 3.33 -17.32 4.81
C ASN A 179 2.91 -15.84 4.81
N GLU A 180 2.66 -15.30 6.01
CA GLU A 180 2.22 -13.91 6.19
C GLU A 180 3.25 -12.89 5.71
N ASP A 181 4.55 -13.13 5.98
CA ASP A 181 5.61 -12.22 5.53
C ASP A 181 5.64 -12.14 3.99
N THR A 182 5.46 -13.25 3.29
CA THR A 182 5.40 -13.27 1.82
C THR A 182 4.19 -12.50 1.31
N ILE A 183 2.99 -12.76 1.85
CA ILE A 183 1.75 -12.08 1.44
C ILE A 183 1.86 -10.58 1.68
N ARG A 184 2.34 -10.17 2.86
CA ARG A 184 2.57 -8.76 3.19
C ARG A 184 3.59 -8.10 2.26
N THR A 185 4.74 -8.75 2.05
CA THR A 185 5.81 -8.26 1.17
C THR A 185 5.30 -8.01 -0.25
N LEU A 186 4.55 -8.96 -0.81
CA LEU A 186 3.98 -8.85 -2.15
C LEU A 186 3.02 -7.66 -2.27
N GLY A 187 2.06 -7.51 -1.35
CA GLY A 187 1.14 -6.37 -1.35
C GLY A 187 1.85 -5.03 -1.12
N THR A 188 2.84 -5.02 -0.22
CA THR A 188 3.59 -3.82 0.18
C THR A 188 4.48 -3.31 -0.96
N ILE A 189 5.36 -4.15 -1.50
CA ILE A 189 6.30 -3.80 -2.59
C ILE A 189 5.52 -3.58 -3.89
N GLY A 190 4.51 -4.42 -4.16
CA GLY A 190 3.62 -4.27 -5.31
C GLY A 190 2.70 -3.07 -5.26
N ARG A 191 2.87 -2.16 -4.29
CA ARG A 191 2.09 -0.92 -4.10
C ARG A 191 0.57 -1.11 -4.15
N GLY A 192 0.11 -2.29 -3.77
CA GLY A 192 -1.31 -2.60 -3.55
C GLY A 192 -1.60 -2.71 -2.06
N THR A 193 -2.41 -3.70 -1.72
CA THR A 193 -2.78 -4.02 -0.34
C THR A 193 -2.52 -5.49 -0.02
N TRP A 194 -2.39 -5.79 1.26
CA TRP A 194 -2.38 -7.16 1.73
C TRP A 194 -3.44 -7.33 2.80
N THR A 195 -4.05 -8.50 2.88
CA THR A 195 -5.07 -8.79 3.87
C THR A 195 -5.04 -10.26 4.32
N HIS A 196 -5.52 -10.49 5.53
CA HIS A 196 -5.86 -11.81 6.02
C HIS A 196 -7.35 -12.05 5.91
N LEU A 197 -7.74 -13.20 5.38
CA LEU A 197 -9.13 -13.63 5.27
C LEU A 197 -9.38 -14.71 6.32
N ASP A 198 -10.26 -14.40 7.28
CA ASP A 198 -10.61 -15.32 8.37
C ASP A 198 -11.44 -16.50 7.86
N ALA A 199 -12.27 -16.25 6.89
CA ALA A 199 -13.20 -17.24 6.36
C ALA A 199 -13.23 -17.24 4.82
N PRO A 200 -13.55 -18.39 4.20
CA PRO A 200 -13.69 -18.46 2.75
C PRO A 200 -14.73 -17.49 2.16
N GLY A 201 -15.71 -17.04 2.95
CA GLY A 201 -16.71 -16.05 2.54
C GLY A 201 -16.12 -14.67 2.23
N ASP A 202 -15.01 -14.31 2.83
CA ASP A 202 -14.35 -13.00 2.68
C ASP A 202 -13.64 -12.87 1.32
N ILE A 203 -13.48 -13.97 0.57
CA ILE A 203 -12.83 -13.98 -0.75
C ILE A 203 -13.62 -13.17 -1.78
N GLU A 204 -14.95 -13.24 -1.74
CA GLU A 204 -15.82 -12.49 -2.67
C GLU A 204 -15.66 -10.97 -2.43
N ASP A 205 -15.61 -10.54 -1.17
CA ASP A 205 -15.41 -9.15 -0.78
C ASP A 205 -14.02 -8.67 -1.22
N PHE A 206 -12.96 -9.43 -0.93
CA PHE A 206 -11.60 -9.11 -1.36
C PHE A 206 -11.48 -8.90 -2.87
N PHE A 207 -12.01 -9.80 -3.67
CA PHE A 207 -11.98 -9.67 -5.12
C PHE A 207 -12.86 -8.50 -5.61
N GLY A 208 -14.03 -8.31 -5.02
CA GLY A 208 -14.95 -7.24 -5.36
C GLY A 208 -14.34 -5.86 -5.13
N GLU A 209 -13.83 -5.61 -3.93
CA GLU A 209 -13.17 -4.36 -3.56
C GLU A 209 -11.97 -4.04 -4.47
N ALA A 210 -11.15 -5.05 -4.75
CA ALA A 210 -9.99 -4.88 -5.63
C ALA A 210 -10.36 -4.43 -7.05
N VAL A 211 -11.45 -4.97 -7.60
CA VAL A 211 -11.94 -4.61 -8.94
C VAL A 211 -12.60 -3.22 -8.94
N GLU A 212 -13.34 -2.88 -7.89
CA GLU A 212 -13.96 -1.55 -7.72
C GLU A 212 -12.91 -0.46 -7.57
N GLN A 213 -11.90 -0.67 -6.72
CA GLN A 213 -10.77 0.25 -6.57
C GLN A 213 -10.03 0.46 -7.89
N ALA A 214 -9.79 -0.61 -8.66
CA ALA A 214 -9.16 -0.49 -9.98
C ALA A 214 -9.97 0.39 -10.93
N GLY A 215 -11.30 0.38 -10.84
CA GLY A 215 -12.20 1.23 -11.62
C GLY A 215 -12.18 2.70 -11.21
N SER A 216 -11.77 3.00 -9.99
CA SER A 216 -11.76 4.36 -9.41
C SER A 216 -10.38 5.03 -9.48
N VAL A 217 -9.40 4.43 -10.17
CA VAL A 217 -8.06 4.99 -10.32
C VAL A 217 -8.08 6.26 -11.16
N VAL A 218 -7.61 7.36 -10.57
CA VAL A 218 -7.44 8.67 -11.22
C VAL A 218 -6.09 8.76 -11.91
N ALA A 219 -5.05 8.32 -11.23
CA ALA A 219 -3.69 8.31 -11.78
C ALA A 219 -2.91 7.09 -11.31
N PRO A 220 -2.55 6.18 -12.22
CA PRO A 220 -1.59 5.13 -11.95
C PRO A 220 -0.17 5.71 -11.90
N ASP A 221 0.74 4.99 -11.24
CA ASP A 221 2.17 5.34 -11.17
C ASP A 221 2.51 6.73 -10.61
N ALA A 222 1.71 7.19 -9.65
CA ALA A 222 2.02 8.42 -8.94
C ALA A 222 3.32 8.29 -8.13
N HIS A 223 4.09 9.37 -8.05
CA HIS A 223 5.28 9.42 -7.20
C HIS A 223 5.58 10.84 -6.73
N LEU A 224 6.28 10.92 -5.62
CA LEU A 224 6.86 12.14 -5.09
C LEU A 224 8.36 12.13 -5.38
N ASP A 225 8.85 13.16 -6.07
CA ASP A 225 10.27 13.45 -6.17
C ASP A 225 10.62 14.46 -5.07
N LEU A 226 11.59 14.11 -4.20
CA LEU A 226 12.13 14.96 -3.15
C LEU A 226 13.54 15.38 -3.52
N ASP A 227 13.82 16.69 -3.48
CA ASP A 227 15.16 17.26 -3.60
C ASP A 227 15.47 18.03 -2.33
N VAL A 228 16.38 17.51 -1.52
CA VAL A 228 16.72 18.10 -0.21
C VAL A 228 17.89 19.06 -0.30
N ALA A 229 17.83 20.13 0.49
CA ALA A 229 18.87 21.14 0.53
C ALA A 229 20.21 20.56 1.05
N PRO A 230 21.37 21.16 0.69
CA PRO A 230 22.67 20.70 1.15
C PRO A 230 22.79 20.69 2.67
N GLY A 231 23.16 19.53 3.22
CA GLY A 231 23.31 19.30 4.65
C GLY A 231 22.01 18.91 5.38
N VAL A 232 20.90 18.85 4.67
CA VAL A 232 19.64 18.26 5.17
C VAL A 232 19.71 16.74 5.04
N GLU A 233 19.27 16.03 6.07
CA GLU A 233 19.23 14.56 6.09
C GLU A 233 17.80 14.10 6.39
N VAL A 234 17.29 13.15 5.61
CA VAL A 234 16.03 12.46 5.88
C VAL A 234 16.34 11.13 6.53
N SER A 235 15.85 10.89 7.73
CA SER A 235 16.18 9.70 8.53
C SER A 235 15.09 8.63 8.55
N GLU A 236 13.84 9.03 8.38
CA GLU A 236 12.68 8.14 8.39
C GLU A 236 11.70 8.57 7.31
N VAL A 237 11.14 7.62 6.59
CA VAL A 237 10.07 7.84 5.61
C VAL A 237 9.01 6.78 5.80
N TYR A 238 7.78 7.20 6.01
CA TYR A 238 6.63 6.31 6.11
C TYR A 238 5.54 6.77 5.16
N ARG A 239 4.87 5.84 4.53
CA ARG A 239 3.55 6.06 3.97
C ARG A 239 2.54 5.83 5.11
N ALA A 240 1.72 6.82 5.41
CA ALA A 240 0.71 6.76 6.47
C ALA A 240 -0.64 6.30 5.92
N LEU A 241 -1.02 6.78 4.74
CA LEU A 241 -2.27 6.46 4.05
C LEU A 241 -2.00 5.92 2.64
N PRO A 242 -2.80 5.00 2.10
CA PRO A 242 -3.96 4.34 2.72
C PRO A 242 -3.59 3.25 3.72
N GLN A 243 -2.37 2.74 3.67
CA GLN A 243 -1.86 1.69 4.57
C GLN A 243 -0.51 2.09 5.14
N ALA A 244 -0.37 1.98 6.47
CA ALA A 244 0.86 2.34 7.16
C ALA A 244 2.01 1.40 6.78
N GLN A 245 3.12 1.98 6.31
CA GLN A 245 4.27 1.27 5.81
C GLN A 245 5.54 2.10 5.89
N GLU A 246 6.64 1.49 6.35
CA GLU A 246 7.96 2.06 6.21
C GLU A 246 8.43 2.01 4.75
N VAL A 247 9.00 3.10 4.27
CA VAL A 247 9.56 3.23 2.93
C VAL A 247 11.07 3.45 3.05
N THR A 248 11.85 2.69 2.31
CA THR A 248 13.31 2.89 2.23
C THR A 248 13.63 3.52 0.87
N PRO A 249 13.75 4.86 0.80
CA PRO A 249 14.03 5.52 -0.46
C PRO A 249 15.47 5.28 -0.90
N GLU A 250 15.68 5.11 -2.20
CA GLU A 250 17.00 5.12 -2.81
C GLU A 250 17.40 6.56 -3.13
N TRP A 251 18.54 7.00 -2.61
CA TRP A 251 19.04 8.37 -2.78
C TRP A 251 20.05 8.46 -3.92
N GLU A 252 19.81 9.36 -4.85
CA GLU A 252 20.78 9.80 -5.84
C GLU A 252 21.25 11.22 -5.48
N ALA A 253 22.42 11.33 -4.85
CA ALA A 253 22.91 12.58 -4.25
C ALA A 253 21.91 13.14 -3.21
N ASN A 254 21.24 14.25 -3.50
CA ASN A 254 20.28 14.91 -2.62
C ASN A 254 18.81 14.65 -3.04
N ALA A 255 18.59 13.82 -4.05
CA ALA A 255 17.25 13.56 -4.57
C ALA A 255 16.84 12.11 -4.36
N THR A 256 15.57 11.89 -4.15
CA THR A 256 14.98 10.55 -4.11
C THR A 256 13.57 10.56 -4.68
N ARG A 257 13.12 9.39 -5.08
CA ARG A 257 11.74 9.15 -5.53
C ARG A 257 11.03 8.23 -4.57
N ILE A 258 9.88 8.68 -4.07
CA ILE A 258 8.95 7.87 -3.29
C ILE A 258 7.81 7.46 -4.20
N LYS A 259 7.77 6.17 -4.56
CA LYS A 259 6.67 5.61 -5.34
C LYS A 259 5.41 5.56 -4.46
N LEU A 260 4.30 6.05 -4.98
CA LEU A 260 2.99 6.00 -4.31
C LEU A 260 2.15 4.86 -4.87
N PRO A 261 1.16 4.34 -4.13
CA PRO A 261 0.05 3.58 -4.72
C PRO A 261 -0.64 4.38 -5.82
N ASP A 262 -1.45 3.71 -6.63
CA ASP A 262 -2.28 4.44 -7.58
C ASP A 262 -3.18 5.43 -6.83
N LEU A 263 -3.34 6.63 -7.38
CA LEU A 263 -4.28 7.60 -6.80
C LEU A 263 -5.71 7.17 -7.15
N ILE A 264 -6.52 6.94 -6.13
CA ILE A 264 -7.91 6.50 -6.22
C ILE A 264 -8.81 7.69 -5.89
N GLU A 265 -9.90 7.86 -6.63
CA GLU A 265 -10.82 8.97 -6.42
C GLU A 265 -11.31 9.01 -4.97
N ARG A 266 -11.21 10.16 -4.31
CA ARG A 266 -11.62 10.42 -2.91
C ARG A 266 -10.78 9.72 -1.84
N GLU A 267 -9.69 9.06 -2.20
CA GLU A 267 -8.75 8.48 -1.25
C GLU A 267 -7.48 9.33 -1.19
N SER A 268 -7.29 10.09 -0.13
CA SER A 268 -6.04 10.83 0.10
C SER A 268 -4.90 9.88 0.45
N GLN A 269 -3.70 10.27 0.06
CA GLN A 269 -2.48 9.59 0.49
C GLN A 269 -1.65 10.53 1.34
N ARG A 270 -0.89 9.96 2.28
CA ARG A 270 -0.04 10.71 3.19
C ARG A 270 1.30 10.06 3.34
N VAL A 271 2.35 10.87 3.22
CA VAL A 271 3.73 10.48 3.52
C VAL A 271 4.23 11.32 4.68
N VAL A 272 4.82 10.67 5.68
CA VAL A 272 5.43 11.33 6.84
C VAL A 272 6.92 11.06 6.89
N LEU A 273 7.71 12.10 7.19
CA LEU A 273 9.16 12.06 7.14
C LEU A 273 9.76 12.66 8.42
N LYS A 274 10.95 12.17 8.82
CA LYS A 274 11.82 12.91 9.72
C LYS A 274 12.98 13.52 8.97
N ILE A 275 13.14 14.84 9.12
CA ILE A 275 14.14 15.64 8.42
C ILE A 275 15.01 16.35 9.46
N HIS A 276 16.32 16.18 9.37
CA HIS A 276 17.26 16.94 10.17
C HIS A 276 17.58 18.28 9.48
N ALA A 277 17.13 19.37 10.09
CA ALA A 277 17.47 20.73 9.71
C ALA A 277 18.85 21.09 10.26
N PRO A 278 19.88 21.35 9.42
CA PRO A 278 21.23 21.63 9.88
C PRO A 278 21.34 23.02 10.54
N PRO A 279 22.38 23.31 11.32
CA PRO A 279 22.56 24.64 11.95
C PRO A 279 22.59 25.78 10.93
N ARG A 280 21.87 26.89 11.25
CA ARG A 280 21.85 28.14 10.48
C ARG A 280 21.80 29.34 11.39
N GLU A 281 22.03 30.55 10.84
CA GLU A 281 21.86 31.79 11.58
C GLU A 281 20.38 32.04 11.90
N ALA A 282 20.11 32.54 13.14
CA ALA A 282 18.76 32.93 13.51
C ALA A 282 18.24 34.05 12.60
N GLY A 283 16.96 33.98 12.23
CA GLY A 283 16.29 34.83 11.23
C GLY A 283 16.38 34.31 9.80
N THR A 284 17.00 33.14 9.56
CA THR A 284 17.06 32.53 8.26
C THR A 284 15.77 31.71 8.01
N GLU A 285 15.12 31.90 6.87
CA GLU A 285 14.11 31.00 6.34
C GLU A 285 14.81 30.07 5.34
N GLU A 286 14.63 28.76 5.50
CA GLU A 286 15.26 27.75 4.63
C GLU A 286 14.26 26.72 4.17
N VAL A 287 14.29 26.45 2.87
CA VAL A 287 13.62 25.30 2.27
C VAL A 287 14.47 24.06 2.54
N LEU A 288 13.95 23.12 3.31
CA LEU A 288 14.62 21.86 3.61
C LEU A 288 14.48 20.86 2.45
N ALA A 289 13.33 20.85 1.78
CA ALA A 289 13.09 20.01 0.61
C ALA A 289 12.11 20.66 -0.35
N ASP A 290 12.38 20.56 -1.64
CA ASP A 290 11.40 20.72 -2.70
C ASP A 290 10.71 19.38 -2.95
N VAL A 291 9.38 19.39 -3.02
CA VAL A 291 8.55 18.21 -3.22
C VAL A 291 7.76 18.36 -4.50
N MET A 292 7.87 17.42 -5.42
CA MET A 292 7.12 17.39 -6.65
C MET A 292 6.32 16.11 -6.78
N LEU A 293 5.00 16.23 -6.85
CA LEU A 293 4.10 15.14 -7.23
C LEU A 293 4.06 15.04 -8.76
N SER A 294 4.27 13.84 -9.26
CA SER A 294 4.02 13.46 -10.65
C SER A 294 2.93 12.41 -10.71
N ALA A 295 1.85 12.68 -11.44
CA ALA A 295 0.69 11.80 -11.54
C ALA A 295 0.03 11.93 -12.92
N ARG A 296 0.11 10.90 -13.76
CA ARG A 296 -0.55 10.80 -15.09
C ARG A 296 -0.36 12.01 -16.01
N GLY A 297 0.84 12.59 -16.01
CA GLY A 297 1.16 13.76 -16.85
C GLY A 297 0.81 15.10 -16.23
N ASP A 298 0.20 15.13 -15.07
CA ASP A 298 0.04 16.29 -14.22
C ASP A 298 1.18 16.34 -13.20
N SER A 299 1.52 17.55 -12.75
CA SER A 299 2.48 17.75 -11.65
C SER A 299 2.00 18.86 -10.72
N ALA A 300 2.28 18.70 -9.44
CA ALA A 300 2.11 19.72 -8.41
C ALA A 300 3.40 19.80 -7.58
N SER A 301 3.73 20.97 -7.05
CA SER A 301 4.95 21.17 -6.26
C SER A 301 4.66 21.99 -5.03
N GLU A 302 5.30 21.60 -3.93
CA GLU A 302 5.29 22.28 -2.64
C GLU A 302 6.68 22.26 -2.02
N GLN A 303 6.88 23.00 -0.92
CA GLN A 303 8.14 23.10 -0.22
C GLN A 303 7.98 22.77 1.25
N ILE A 304 8.91 22.01 1.80
CA ILE A 304 9.05 21.83 3.23
C ILE A 304 10.06 22.87 3.71
N ALA A 305 9.61 23.87 4.49
CA ALA A 305 10.45 24.98 4.94
C ALA A 305 10.34 25.21 6.45
N VAL A 306 11.39 25.80 7.02
CA VAL A 306 11.45 26.19 8.44
C VAL A 306 12.12 27.56 8.59
N THR A 307 11.82 28.23 9.70
CA THR A 307 12.48 29.50 10.09
C THR A 307 13.37 29.25 11.31
N TYR A 308 14.62 29.66 11.22
CA TYR A 308 15.57 29.60 12.35
C TYR A 308 15.39 30.78 13.27
N THR A 309 15.26 30.51 14.57
CA THR A 309 15.06 31.58 15.57
C THR A 309 15.74 31.27 16.91
N ASP A 310 16.04 32.31 17.67
CA ASP A 310 16.46 32.23 19.07
C ASP A 310 15.32 32.64 20.03
N ASP A 311 14.16 33.04 19.51
CA ASP A 311 13.01 33.45 20.31
C ASP A 311 12.28 32.23 20.88
N GLN A 312 12.25 32.14 22.21
CA GLN A 312 11.64 31.00 22.90
C GLN A 312 10.11 30.92 22.70
N SER A 313 9.45 32.03 22.39
CA SER A 313 8.01 32.03 22.12
C SER A 313 7.68 31.46 20.75
N GLU A 314 8.53 31.73 19.74
CA GLU A 314 8.40 31.14 18.39
C GLU A 314 8.78 29.66 18.41
N LEU A 315 9.84 29.29 19.15
CA LEU A 315 10.24 27.88 19.33
C LEU A 315 9.19 27.03 20.07
N ALA A 316 8.27 27.66 20.79
CA ALA A 316 7.16 26.97 21.46
C ALA A 316 5.99 26.66 20.51
N GLU A 317 5.97 27.25 19.30
CA GLU A 317 4.97 26.90 18.29
C GLU A 317 5.16 25.46 17.81
N HIS A 318 4.11 24.68 17.95
CA HIS A 318 4.15 23.24 17.66
C HIS A 318 2.85 22.77 17.05
N ASN A 319 2.94 22.10 15.90
CA ASN A 319 1.83 21.40 15.28
C ASN A 319 1.82 19.95 15.78
N GLU A 320 1.03 19.69 16.81
CA GLU A 320 0.97 18.38 17.46
C GLU A 320 0.39 17.30 16.55
N SER A 321 -0.49 17.65 15.58
CA SER A 321 -1.12 16.66 14.71
C SER A 321 -0.08 15.92 13.87
N VAL A 322 0.89 16.63 13.30
CA VAL A 322 1.98 16.04 12.49
C VAL A 322 2.83 15.05 13.32
N ASP A 323 3.10 15.36 14.57
CA ASP A 323 3.83 14.43 15.46
C ASP A 323 2.99 13.20 15.83
N ILE A 324 1.71 13.40 16.06
CA ILE A 324 0.77 12.32 16.38
C ILE A 324 0.67 11.37 15.18
N ASP A 325 0.44 11.90 13.98
CA ASP A 325 0.31 11.12 12.76
C ASP A 325 1.56 10.28 12.46
N HIS A 326 2.74 10.88 12.62
CA HIS A 326 4.00 10.13 12.50
C HIS A 326 4.07 8.99 13.51
N LYS A 327 3.82 9.25 14.80
CA LYS A 327 3.92 8.23 15.85
C LYS A 327 2.89 7.11 15.66
N GLN A 328 1.65 7.46 15.31
CA GLN A 328 0.61 6.48 15.00
C GLN A 328 0.99 5.63 13.78
N THR A 329 1.57 6.25 12.73
CA THR A 329 2.04 5.54 11.55
C THR A 329 3.13 4.53 11.89
N VAL A 330 4.10 4.92 12.72
CA VAL A 330 5.16 4.01 13.20
C VAL A 330 4.56 2.85 14.00
N ILE A 331 3.65 3.14 14.95
CA ILE A 331 2.98 2.11 15.75
C ILE A 331 2.23 1.12 14.85
N ARG A 332 1.42 1.61 13.91
CA ARG A 332 0.67 0.77 12.97
C ARG A 332 1.58 -0.06 12.09
N THR A 333 2.71 0.50 11.64
CA THR A 333 3.71 -0.23 10.86
C THR A 333 4.31 -1.39 11.68
N GLU A 334 4.65 -1.17 12.94
CA GLU A 334 5.18 -2.22 13.81
C GLU A 334 4.13 -3.29 14.14
N LEU A 335 2.88 -2.89 14.35
CA LEU A 335 1.77 -3.83 14.55
C LEU A 335 1.57 -4.71 13.30
N GLY A 336 1.60 -4.12 12.11
CA GLY A 336 1.51 -4.85 10.84
C GLY A 336 2.65 -5.83 10.60
N LYS A 337 3.84 -5.57 11.17
CA LYS A 337 4.97 -6.53 11.19
C LYS A 337 4.85 -7.60 12.28
N GLY A 338 3.82 -7.53 13.14
CA GLY A 338 3.68 -8.39 14.31
C GLY A 338 4.60 -8.02 15.48
N ASN A 339 5.29 -6.89 15.43
CA ASN A 339 6.24 -6.41 16.44
C ASN A 339 5.51 -5.69 17.60
N VAL A 340 4.64 -6.41 18.32
CA VAL A 340 3.80 -5.83 19.38
C VAL A 340 4.63 -5.15 20.47
N GLU A 341 5.77 -5.72 20.89
CA GLU A 341 6.66 -5.11 21.91
C GLU A 341 7.24 -3.77 21.45
N ALA A 342 7.60 -3.65 20.16
CA ALA A 342 8.07 -2.40 19.60
C ALA A 342 6.95 -1.36 19.55
N ALA A 343 5.74 -1.76 19.17
CA ALA A 343 4.57 -0.90 19.19
C ALA A 343 4.24 -0.41 20.60
N GLU A 344 4.22 -1.28 21.62
CA GLU A 344 4.02 -0.91 23.04
C GLU A 344 5.04 0.14 23.49
N THR A 345 6.32 -0.05 23.16
CA THR A 345 7.37 0.93 23.47
C THR A 345 7.10 2.32 22.84
N LYS A 346 6.59 2.33 21.60
CA LYS A 346 6.24 3.60 20.93
C LYS A 346 5.00 4.24 21.53
N VAL A 347 4.00 3.47 21.94
CA VAL A 347 2.84 3.96 22.70
C VAL A 347 3.26 4.60 24.00
N GLU A 348 4.14 3.96 24.79
CA GLU A 348 4.69 4.54 26.01
C GLU A 348 5.40 5.90 25.76
N GLN A 349 6.19 5.98 24.69
CA GLN A 349 6.84 7.25 24.29
C GLN A 349 5.82 8.32 23.90
N MET A 350 4.75 7.94 23.22
CA MET A 350 3.65 8.82 22.85
C MET A 350 2.90 9.32 24.09
N THR A 351 2.63 8.45 25.06
CA THR A 351 1.99 8.76 26.34
C THR A 351 2.80 9.78 27.15
N VAL A 352 4.13 9.64 27.17
CA VAL A 352 5.02 10.59 27.88
C VAL A 352 4.94 12.00 27.28
N VAL A 353 4.74 12.12 25.97
CA VAL A 353 4.73 13.41 25.26
C VAL A 353 3.35 14.06 25.29
N HIS A 354 2.27 13.29 25.06
CA HIS A 354 0.93 13.81 24.86
C HIS A 354 -0.01 13.60 26.06
N GLY A 355 0.38 12.77 27.03
CA GLY A 355 -0.40 12.41 28.21
C GLY A 355 -1.33 11.22 27.99
N GLU A 356 -1.70 10.55 29.09
CA GLU A 356 -2.53 9.33 29.08
C GLU A 356 -3.95 9.59 28.58
N ASP A 357 -4.47 10.80 28.75
CA ASP A 357 -5.84 11.17 28.41
C ASP A 357 -6.01 11.64 26.95
N ALA A 358 -4.92 11.65 26.17
CA ALA A 358 -4.99 12.06 24.76
C ALA A 358 -5.71 10.99 23.92
N ASP A 359 -6.71 11.38 23.14
CA ASP A 359 -7.48 10.47 22.29
C ASP A 359 -6.59 9.61 21.38
N ALA A 360 -5.53 10.20 20.84
CA ALA A 360 -4.58 9.53 19.98
C ALA A 360 -3.78 8.44 20.69
N VAL A 361 -3.45 8.64 21.99
CA VAL A 361 -2.78 7.64 22.83
C VAL A 361 -3.75 6.50 23.13
N ALA A 362 -4.98 6.82 23.55
CA ALA A 362 -6.00 5.81 23.81
C ALA A 362 -6.31 4.94 22.59
N GLU A 363 -6.34 5.54 21.40
CA GLU A 363 -6.51 4.81 20.15
C GLU A 363 -5.32 3.87 19.84
N ALA A 364 -4.09 4.36 20.01
CA ALA A 364 -2.87 3.56 19.80
C ALA A 364 -2.78 2.38 20.80
N GLU A 365 -3.14 2.60 22.06
CA GLU A 365 -3.24 1.55 23.09
C GLU A 365 -4.29 0.52 22.70
N ARG A 366 -5.47 0.97 22.28
CA ARG A 366 -6.57 0.10 21.87
C ARG A 366 -6.17 -0.79 20.69
N GLN A 367 -5.55 -0.22 19.65
CA GLN A 367 -5.07 -0.97 18.47
C GLN A 367 -4.01 -1.99 18.87
N THR A 368 -3.05 -1.59 19.70
CA THR A 368 -1.99 -2.47 20.21
C THR A 368 -2.57 -3.65 20.99
N GLN A 369 -3.57 -3.39 21.85
CA GLN A 369 -4.22 -4.44 22.62
C GLN A 369 -5.03 -5.40 21.73
N ILE A 370 -5.74 -4.88 20.72
CA ILE A 370 -6.49 -5.71 19.76
C ILE A 370 -5.53 -6.65 19.02
N VAL A 371 -4.40 -6.18 18.51
CA VAL A 371 -3.42 -7.02 17.82
C VAL A 371 -2.78 -8.03 18.77
N LYS A 372 -2.51 -7.63 20.01
CA LYS A 372 -1.91 -8.50 21.05
C LYS A 372 -2.84 -9.65 21.46
N GLU A 373 -4.14 -9.40 21.56
CA GLU A 373 -5.16 -10.39 21.93
C GLU A 373 -5.71 -11.16 20.72
N GLY A 374 -5.60 -10.58 19.54
CA GLY A 374 -6.12 -11.08 18.29
C GLY A 374 -5.09 -11.91 17.50
N GLY A 375 -5.22 -11.88 16.21
CA GLY A 375 -4.40 -12.66 15.30
C GLY A 375 -4.02 -11.88 14.04
N ARG A 376 -3.89 -12.59 12.94
CA ARG A 376 -3.42 -12.04 11.66
C ARG A 376 -4.38 -11.04 11.01
N ALA A 377 -5.68 -11.22 11.21
CA ALA A 377 -6.69 -10.29 10.73
C ALA A 377 -6.51 -8.92 11.37
N GLU A 378 -6.33 -8.88 12.69
CA GLU A 378 -6.12 -7.66 13.47
C GLU A 378 -4.80 -6.98 13.10
N GLN A 379 -3.75 -7.74 12.79
CA GLN A 379 -2.47 -7.20 12.31
C GLN A 379 -2.65 -6.52 10.95
N SER A 380 -3.34 -7.15 10.02
CA SER A 380 -3.64 -6.59 8.70
C SER A 380 -4.49 -5.32 8.82
N GLN A 381 -5.55 -5.37 9.63
CA GLN A 381 -6.42 -4.22 9.85
C GLN A 381 -5.73 -3.05 10.56
N ALA A 382 -4.79 -3.32 11.46
CA ALA A 382 -4.06 -2.27 12.18
C ALA A 382 -3.23 -1.36 11.25
N THR A 383 -2.82 -1.84 10.07
CA THR A 383 -2.10 -1.02 9.09
C THR A 383 -3.01 -0.16 8.23
N GLN A 384 -4.30 -0.48 8.17
CA GLN A 384 -5.29 0.23 7.37
C GLN A 384 -5.91 1.35 8.21
N ILE A 385 -5.97 2.53 7.63
CA ILE A 385 -6.67 3.66 8.24
C ILE A 385 -8.02 3.78 7.55
N VAL A 386 -9.08 3.52 8.28
CA VAL A 386 -10.42 3.88 7.86
C VAL A 386 -10.62 5.33 8.23
N ASP A 387 -10.55 6.22 7.24
CA ASP A 387 -10.87 7.64 7.42
C ASP A 387 -12.36 7.76 7.75
N ASN A 388 -12.69 7.76 9.04
CA ASN A 388 -14.06 8.00 9.51
C ASN A 388 -14.47 9.50 9.46
N ASP A 389 -13.54 10.39 9.14
CA ASP A 389 -13.77 11.85 9.10
C ASP A 389 -14.19 12.39 7.72
N GLY A 390 -14.31 11.55 6.71
CA GLY A 390 -14.65 11.93 5.33
C GLY A 390 -16.14 12.07 5.00
N LEU A 391 -17.06 11.95 5.97
CA LEU A 391 -18.49 12.09 5.76
C LEU A 391 -19.10 13.18 6.67
N GLN A 392 -18.86 14.43 6.35
CA GLN A 392 -19.78 15.54 6.63
C GLN A 392 -19.89 16.49 5.46
#